data_1b194b2e21c0cbcc4754f2b5fc700f1e
#
_entry.id   1b194b2e21c0cbcc4754f2b5fc700f1e
#
_cell.length_a   1.000
_cell.length_b   1.000
_cell.length_c   1.000
_cell.angle_alpha   90.00
_cell.angle_beta   90.00
_cell.angle_gamma   90.00
#
_symmetry.space_group_name_H-M   'P 1'
#
loop_
_entity.id
_entity.type
_entity.pdbx_description
1 polymer ?
#
loop_
_entity_poly.entity_id
_entity_poly.type
_entity_poly.pdbx_seq_one_letter_code
_entity_poly.pdbx_strand_id
1 'polypeptide(L)'
;MKTLTLGALVMTLSIPGLAAGQSKTLPGEMVTVKAKVEAIESESRTINLRMDDGRIETIVAPDEMKTFSQIKVGDVVTAKYYDTITVRKKEPGEADINTWQKGMTPSASGKPAATAAKQRTITAAVTAIDMDVPSITLKGPKYWTYSSKVADKDALAKLKVGDKVDITWTEALLVSVVPPQ
;
A
#
# COMPACT_ATOMS: atom_id res chain seq x y z
N MET A 1 -31.07 10.25 -12.65
CA MET A 1 -29.87 9.39 -12.56
C MET A 1 -28.66 10.30 -12.38
N LYS A 2 -28.17 10.44 -11.13
CA LYS A 2 -26.96 11.22 -10.82
C LYS A 2 -25.83 10.23 -10.63
N THR A 3 -24.94 10.16 -11.61
CA THR A 3 -23.69 9.40 -11.53
C THR A 3 -22.79 10.05 -10.50
N LEU A 4 -22.62 9.41 -9.34
CA LEU A 4 -21.59 9.78 -8.37
C LEU A 4 -20.24 9.29 -8.92
N THR A 5 -19.46 10.22 -9.43
CA THR A 5 -18.05 9.99 -9.76
C THR A 5 -17.29 9.84 -8.46
N LEU A 6 -16.91 8.61 -8.11
CA LEU A 6 -16.05 8.32 -6.96
C LEU A 6 -14.63 8.80 -7.29
N GLY A 7 -14.31 10.00 -6.85
CA GLY A 7 -12.96 10.56 -6.99
C GLY A 7 -11.96 9.65 -6.25
N ALA A 8 -11.05 9.04 -6.98
CA ALA A 8 -9.91 8.35 -6.43
C ALA A 8 -9.03 9.39 -5.72
N LEU A 9 -9.07 9.42 -4.39
CA LEU A 9 -8.16 10.21 -3.59
C LEU A 9 -6.79 9.51 -3.61
N VAL A 10 -5.97 9.88 -4.58
CA VAL A 10 -4.56 9.51 -4.58
C VAL A 10 -3.89 10.36 -3.50
N MET A 11 -3.71 9.78 -2.32
CA MET A 11 -2.93 10.38 -1.26
C MET A 11 -1.45 10.27 -1.64
N THR A 12 -0.89 11.33 -2.20
CA THR A 12 0.56 11.48 -2.32
C THR A 12 1.11 11.80 -0.94
N LEU A 13 1.73 10.81 -0.28
CA LEU A 13 2.63 11.11 0.83
C LEU A 13 3.79 11.92 0.24
N SER A 14 3.74 13.23 0.40
CA SER A 14 4.83 14.11 0.00
C SER A 14 6.02 13.88 0.94
N ILE A 15 7.01 13.13 0.46
CA ILE A 15 8.30 13.04 1.13
C ILE A 15 9.10 14.26 0.67
N PRO A 16 9.45 15.20 1.56
CA PRO A 16 10.29 16.32 1.18
C PRO A 16 11.70 15.82 0.81
N GLY A 17 12.14 16.07 -0.41
CA GLY A 17 13.53 15.97 -0.76
C GLY A 17 13.94 14.86 -1.73
N LEU A 18 13.03 14.23 -2.47
CA LEU A 18 13.42 13.34 -3.57
C LEU A 18 13.48 14.14 -4.88
N ALA A 19 14.69 14.38 -5.37
CA ALA A 19 14.93 14.88 -6.71
C ALA A 19 14.20 14.00 -7.74
N ALA A 20 13.71 14.60 -8.82
CA ALA A 20 12.93 13.95 -9.86
C ALA A 20 13.78 12.96 -10.68
N GLY A 21 14.22 11.87 -10.08
CA GLY A 21 14.75 10.71 -10.78
C GLY A 21 13.61 9.97 -11.50
N GLN A 22 13.91 9.33 -12.63
CA GLN A 22 12.92 8.53 -13.37
C GLN A 22 12.42 7.40 -12.46
N SER A 23 11.17 7.49 -12.00
CA SER A 23 10.54 6.46 -11.19
C SER A 23 9.46 5.75 -11.99
N LYS A 24 9.32 4.44 -11.78
CA LYS A 24 8.24 3.63 -12.32
C LYS A 24 7.52 2.91 -11.21
N THR A 25 6.21 3.09 -11.15
CA THR A 25 5.34 2.36 -10.24
C THR A 25 4.71 1.18 -10.97
N LEU A 26 4.89 0.00 -10.42
CA LEU A 26 4.20 -1.21 -10.86
C LEU A 26 2.91 -1.30 -10.03
N PRO A 27 1.73 -1.28 -10.67
CA PRO A 27 0.48 -1.47 -9.95
C PRO A 27 0.46 -2.88 -9.37
N GLY A 28 0.11 -2.97 -8.09
CA GLY A 28 -0.15 -4.22 -7.43
C GLY A 28 -1.60 -4.66 -7.58
N GLU A 29 -1.95 -5.72 -6.88
CA GLU A 29 -3.30 -6.24 -6.86
C GLU A 29 -4.15 -5.45 -5.86
N MET A 30 -5.39 -5.10 -6.28
CA MET A 30 -6.37 -4.51 -5.39
C MET A 30 -7.36 -5.58 -4.94
N VAL A 31 -7.33 -5.94 -3.67
CA VAL A 31 -8.28 -6.86 -3.06
C VAL A 31 -9.34 -6.07 -2.31
N THR A 32 -10.62 -6.36 -2.58
CA THR A 32 -11.74 -5.77 -1.85
C THR A 32 -12.46 -6.86 -1.08
N VAL A 33 -12.59 -6.65 0.23
CA VAL A 33 -13.32 -7.54 1.13
C VAL A 33 -14.49 -6.78 1.73
N LYS A 34 -15.65 -7.42 1.80
CA LYS A 34 -16.82 -6.89 2.49
C LYS A 34 -17.18 -7.81 3.66
N ALA A 35 -17.67 -7.19 4.72
CA ALA A 35 -18.14 -7.89 5.91
C ALA A 35 -19.25 -7.10 6.58
N LYS A 36 -20.13 -7.78 7.32
CA LYS A 36 -21.19 -7.17 8.12
C LYS A 36 -20.77 -7.11 9.58
N VAL A 37 -21.00 -5.97 10.22
CA VAL A 37 -20.79 -5.83 11.67
C VAL A 37 -21.81 -6.70 12.40
N GLU A 38 -21.33 -7.69 13.14
CA GLU A 38 -22.19 -8.62 13.89
C GLU A 38 -22.27 -8.25 15.37
N ALA A 39 -21.16 -7.83 15.96
CA ALA A 39 -21.10 -7.39 17.35
C ALA A 39 -20.04 -6.31 17.53
N ILE A 40 -20.23 -5.47 18.53
CA ILE A 40 -19.30 -4.40 18.92
C ILE A 40 -19.14 -4.43 20.42
N GLU A 41 -17.89 -4.46 20.87
CA GLU A 41 -17.54 -4.27 22.26
C GLU A 41 -16.82 -2.92 22.42
N SER A 42 -17.53 -1.97 23.03
CA SER A 42 -17.08 -0.57 23.05
C SER A 42 -15.85 -0.35 23.95
N GLU A 43 -15.73 -1.06 25.05
CA GLU A 43 -14.63 -0.91 26.00
C GLU A 43 -13.29 -1.34 25.41
N SER A 44 -13.27 -2.50 24.75
CA SER A 44 -12.08 -3.05 24.08
C SER A 44 -11.92 -2.55 22.65
N ARG A 45 -12.87 -1.75 22.13
CA ARG A 45 -12.96 -1.29 20.73
C ARG A 45 -12.92 -2.44 19.73
N THR A 46 -13.49 -3.59 20.12
CA THR A 46 -13.50 -4.82 19.33
C THR A 46 -14.76 -4.88 18.47
N ILE A 47 -14.60 -5.28 17.21
CA ILE A 47 -15.67 -5.47 16.25
C ILE A 47 -15.58 -6.89 15.71
N ASN A 48 -16.68 -7.63 15.80
CA ASN A 48 -16.84 -8.91 15.13
C ASN A 48 -17.49 -8.69 13.75
N LEU A 49 -16.81 -9.13 12.72
CA LEU A 49 -17.20 -8.98 11.34
C LEU A 49 -17.58 -10.34 10.75
N ARG A 50 -18.78 -10.46 10.23
CA ARG A 50 -19.20 -11.65 9.46
C ARG A 50 -18.87 -11.42 7.99
N MET A 51 -18.03 -12.30 7.47
CA MET A 51 -17.65 -12.33 6.06
C MET A 51 -18.75 -12.98 5.22
N ASP A 52 -18.70 -12.77 3.89
CA ASP A 52 -19.68 -13.35 2.95
C ASP A 52 -19.69 -14.90 2.96
N ASP A 53 -18.58 -15.53 3.30
CA ASP A 53 -18.44 -16.99 3.45
C ASP A 53 -18.88 -17.52 4.82
N GLY A 54 -19.41 -16.66 5.69
CA GLY A 54 -19.89 -17.00 7.04
C GLY A 54 -18.84 -16.98 8.14
N ARG A 55 -17.55 -16.84 7.82
CA ARG A 55 -16.50 -16.73 8.84
C ARG A 55 -16.67 -15.44 9.64
N ILE A 56 -16.27 -15.51 10.90
CA ILE A 56 -16.24 -14.35 11.78
C ILE A 56 -14.79 -13.96 12.01
N GLU A 57 -14.48 -12.70 11.72
CA GLU A 57 -13.19 -12.10 11.98
C GLU A 57 -13.34 -11.03 13.07
N THR A 58 -12.45 -11.06 14.03
CA THR A 58 -12.43 -10.11 15.13
C THR A 58 -11.31 -9.09 14.90
N ILE A 59 -11.67 -7.82 14.87
CA ILE A 59 -10.72 -6.72 14.71
C ILE A 59 -10.80 -5.76 15.89
N VAL A 60 -9.69 -5.13 16.22
CA VAL A 60 -9.63 -4.04 17.21
C VAL A 60 -9.46 -2.72 16.45
N ALA A 61 -10.41 -1.81 16.66
CA ALA A 61 -10.33 -0.49 16.03
C ALA A 61 -9.27 0.36 16.74
N PRO A 62 -8.35 0.98 15.99
CA PRO A 62 -7.28 1.79 16.57
C PRO A 62 -7.82 3.05 17.24
N ASP A 63 -7.08 3.58 18.22
CA ASP A 63 -7.48 4.75 19.01
C ASP A 63 -7.62 6.03 18.16
N GLU A 64 -6.90 6.10 17.07
CA GLU A 64 -6.96 7.19 16.09
C GLU A 64 -8.32 7.27 15.38
N MET A 65 -9.08 6.19 15.32
CA MET A 65 -10.43 6.16 14.74
C MET A 65 -11.44 6.82 15.69
N LYS A 66 -11.51 8.14 15.69
CA LYS A 66 -12.42 8.91 16.57
C LYS A 66 -13.91 8.68 16.25
N THR A 67 -14.21 8.15 15.07
CA THR A 67 -15.57 7.86 14.61
C THR A 67 -16.04 6.43 14.97
N PHE A 68 -15.29 5.69 15.79
CA PHE A 68 -15.64 4.34 16.20
C PHE A 68 -17.05 4.23 16.78
N SER A 69 -17.47 5.18 17.62
CA SER A 69 -18.80 5.22 18.26
C SER A 69 -19.97 5.36 17.26
N GLN A 70 -19.71 5.68 16.01
CA GLN A 70 -20.72 5.79 14.97
C GLN A 70 -21.01 4.43 14.29
N ILE A 71 -20.13 3.44 14.51
CA ILE A 71 -20.30 2.08 13.95
C ILE A 71 -21.42 1.37 14.69
N LYS A 72 -22.31 0.71 13.95
CA LYS A 72 -23.45 -0.02 14.50
C LYS A 72 -23.47 -1.46 14.00
N VAL A 73 -24.07 -2.33 14.80
CA VAL A 73 -24.40 -3.70 14.36
C VAL A 73 -25.30 -3.62 13.12
N GLY A 74 -24.94 -4.39 12.12
CA GLY A 74 -25.62 -4.39 10.82
C GLY A 74 -24.92 -3.54 9.75
N ASP A 75 -24.05 -2.61 10.13
CA ASP A 75 -23.26 -1.82 9.17
C ASP A 75 -22.40 -2.72 8.27
N VAL A 76 -22.12 -2.24 7.07
CA VAL A 76 -21.25 -2.92 6.11
C VAL A 76 -19.87 -2.29 6.15
N VAL A 77 -18.87 -3.09 6.50
CA VAL A 77 -17.45 -2.74 6.43
C VAL A 77 -16.92 -3.14 5.07
N THR A 78 -16.29 -2.22 4.38
CA THR A 78 -15.53 -2.50 3.15
C THR A 78 -14.07 -2.23 3.43
N ALA A 79 -13.24 -3.25 3.27
CA ALA A 79 -11.79 -3.15 3.33
C ALA A 79 -11.21 -3.30 1.93
N LYS A 80 -10.41 -2.33 1.51
CA LYS A 80 -9.65 -2.39 0.25
C LYS A 80 -8.17 -2.44 0.58
N TYR A 81 -7.54 -3.54 0.22
CA TYR A 81 -6.10 -3.69 0.30
C TYR A 81 -5.49 -3.38 -1.06
N TYR A 82 -4.41 -2.65 -1.05
CA TYR A 82 -3.68 -2.24 -2.24
C TYR A 82 -2.19 -2.29 -1.96
N ASP A 83 -1.43 -2.90 -2.86
CA ASP A 83 0.01 -2.87 -2.80
C ASP A 83 0.61 -2.30 -4.09
N THR A 84 1.78 -1.71 -3.98
CA THR A 84 2.55 -1.23 -5.13
C THR A 84 4.03 -1.40 -4.88
N ILE A 85 4.76 -1.54 -5.98
CA ILE A 85 6.22 -1.48 -6.00
C ILE A 85 6.63 -0.32 -6.89
N THR A 86 7.35 0.64 -6.34
CA THR A 86 7.96 1.73 -7.10
C THR A 86 9.46 1.51 -7.18
N VAL A 87 10.01 1.55 -8.37
CA VAL A 87 11.45 1.48 -8.61
C VAL A 87 11.92 2.82 -9.16
N ARG A 88 12.92 3.42 -8.51
CA ARG A 88 13.55 4.67 -8.93
C ARG A 88 15.04 4.44 -9.14
N LYS A 89 15.56 4.82 -10.30
CA LYS A 89 17.01 4.89 -10.51
C LYS A 89 17.58 6.02 -9.68
N LYS A 90 18.66 5.74 -8.94
CA LYS A 90 19.37 6.75 -8.15
C LYS A 90 20.34 7.54 -9.00
N GLU A 91 20.50 8.79 -8.64
CA GLU A 91 21.60 9.61 -9.18
C GLU A 91 22.93 9.24 -8.50
N PRO A 92 24.06 9.42 -9.19
CA PRO A 92 25.37 9.20 -8.60
C PRO A 92 25.58 10.05 -7.33
N GLY A 93 26.02 9.41 -6.26
CA GLY A 93 26.30 10.10 -4.99
C GLY A 93 25.13 10.18 -4.02
N GLU A 94 23.91 9.79 -4.39
CA GLU A 94 22.80 9.70 -3.45
C GLU A 94 23.04 8.63 -2.37
N ALA A 95 22.77 8.98 -1.11
CA ALA A 95 22.91 8.06 0.01
C ALA A 95 21.97 6.86 -0.08
N ASP A 96 22.44 5.67 0.31
CA ASP A 96 21.60 4.48 0.33
C ASP A 96 20.50 4.58 1.39
N ILE A 97 19.32 4.07 1.07
CA ILE A 97 18.14 4.11 1.91
C ILE A 97 17.82 2.70 2.41
N ASN A 98 17.43 2.61 3.67
CA ASN A 98 16.84 1.40 4.27
C ASN A 98 15.89 1.84 5.38
N THR A 99 14.66 2.20 5.00
CA THR A 99 13.70 2.83 5.90
C THR A 99 12.36 2.10 5.91
N TRP A 100 11.69 2.18 7.06
CA TRP A 100 10.30 1.82 7.24
C TRP A 100 9.50 3.05 7.64
N GLN A 101 8.36 3.23 7.01
CA GLN A 101 7.39 4.25 7.39
C GLN A 101 6.03 3.57 7.60
N LYS A 102 5.31 4.03 8.60
CA LYS A 102 3.93 3.60 8.89
C LYS A 102 3.12 4.84 9.17
N GLY A 103 1.90 4.85 8.71
CA GLY A 103 0.96 5.94 8.99
C GLY A 103 -0.46 5.46 8.98
N MET A 104 -1.30 6.13 9.76
CA MET A 104 -2.75 5.99 9.70
C MET A 104 -3.36 7.37 9.57
N THR A 105 -4.30 7.50 8.66
CA THR A 105 -5.03 8.75 8.45
C THR A 105 -6.51 8.45 8.60
N PRO A 106 -7.19 9.05 9.60
CA PRO A 106 -8.64 9.00 9.70
C PRO A 106 -9.28 9.68 8.50
N SER A 107 -10.48 9.27 8.14
CA SER A 107 -11.23 9.92 7.07
C SER A 107 -11.62 11.35 7.47
N ALA A 108 -11.38 12.30 6.57
CA ALA A 108 -11.80 13.68 6.73
C ALA A 108 -13.33 13.88 6.58
N SER A 109 -14.05 12.85 6.11
CA SER A 109 -15.50 12.95 5.83
C SER A 109 -16.41 12.86 7.07
N GLY A 110 -15.85 12.69 8.27
CA GLY A 110 -16.63 12.49 9.50
C GLY A 110 -17.37 11.15 9.58
N LYS A 111 -17.21 10.27 8.56
CA LYS A 111 -17.74 8.90 8.55
C LYS A 111 -16.71 7.93 9.10
N PRO A 112 -17.12 6.79 9.68
CA PRO A 112 -16.18 5.76 10.14
C PRO A 112 -15.39 5.20 8.96
N ALA A 113 -14.18 5.71 8.78
CA ALA A 113 -13.22 5.24 7.76
C ALA A 113 -11.80 5.63 8.18
N ALA A 114 -10.83 4.82 7.77
CA ALA A 114 -9.43 5.08 7.98
C ALA A 114 -8.58 4.48 6.87
N THR A 115 -7.45 5.10 6.58
CA THR A 115 -6.42 4.54 5.70
C THR A 115 -5.19 4.26 6.53
N ALA A 116 -4.77 3.00 6.56
CA ALA A 116 -3.47 2.60 7.10
C ALA A 116 -2.52 2.35 5.94
N ALA A 117 -1.30 2.87 6.03
CA ALA A 117 -0.26 2.64 5.04
C ALA A 117 1.04 2.22 5.69
N LYS A 118 1.73 1.27 5.07
CA LYS A 118 3.10 0.92 5.36
C LYS A 118 3.94 1.12 4.10
N GLN A 119 5.13 1.65 4.28
CA GLN A 119 6.07 1.82 3.19
C GLN A 119 7.44 1.36 3.63
N ARG A 120 8.08 0.56 2.79
CA ARG A 120 9.47 0.16 2.95
C ARG A 120 10.26 0.60 1.74
N THR A 121 11.36 1.32 1.96
CA THR A 121 12.29 1.68 0.89
C THR A 121 13.66 1.11 1.18
N ILE A 122 14.24 0.42 0.21
CA ILE A 122 15.63 -0.03 0.25
C ILE A 122 16.36 0.39 -1.02
N THR A 123 17.64 0.67 -0.89
CA THR A 123 18.54 0.77 -2.04
C THR A 123 19.11 -0.61 -2.37
N ALA A 124 19.10 -0.96 -3.65
CA ALA A 124 19.70 -2.17 -4.18
C ALA A 124 20.60 -1.85 -5.38
N ALA A 125 21.66 -2.64 -5.57
CA ALA A 125 22.51 -2.55 -6.74
C ALA A 125 22.05 -3.53 -7.83
N VAL A 126 22.06 -3.10 -9.07
CA VAL A 126 21.83 -3.96 -10.23
C VAL A 126 23.05 -4.83 -10.44
N THR A 127 22.89 -6.15 -10.36
CA THR A 127 24.00 -7.12 -10.51
C THR A 127 23.95 -7.90 -11.80
N ALA A 128 22.76 -8.04 -12.41
CA ALA A 128 22.60 -8.63 -13.74
C ALA A 128 21.37 -8.07 -14.44
N ILE A 129 21.43 -8.00 -15.76
CA ILE A 129 20.31 -7.67 -16.66
C ILE A 129 20.35 -8.67 -17.81
N ASP A 130 19.20 -9.25 -18.11
CA ASP A 130 18.97 -10.10 -19.28
C ASP A 130 17.93 -9.41 -20.16
N MET A 131 18.28 -9.17 -21.43
CA MET A 131 17.38 -8.53 -22.40
C MET A 131 16.69 -9.54 -23.31
N ASP A 132 17.19 -10.76 -23.39
CA ASP A 132 16.60 -11.85 -24.19
C ASP A 132 15.37 -12.41 -23.46
N VAL A 133 15.53 -12.71 -22.17
CA VAL A 133 14.45 -13.00 -21.23
C VAL A 133 14.37 -11.83 -20.25
N PRO A 134 13.63 -10.75 -20.60
CA PRO A 134 13.71 -9.49 -19.85
C PRO A 134 13.62 -9.68 -18.35
N SER A 135 14.75 -9.57 -17.68
CA SER A 135 14.87 -9.77 -16.25
C SER A 135 16.00 -8.94 -15.65
N ILE A 136 15.88 -8.69 -14.36
CA ILE A 136 16.87 -7.95 -13.57
C ILE A 136 17.18 -8.72 -12.30
N THR A 137 18.46 -8.71 -11.91
CA THR A 137 18.91 -9.20 -10.60
C THR A 137 19.45 -8.05 -9.79
N LEU A 138 18.95 -7.94 -8.58
CA LEU A 138 19.25 -6.87 -7.63
C LEU A 138 19.87 -7.44 -6.37
N LYS A 139 20.86 -6.75 -5.81
CA LYS A 139 21.49 -7.05 -4.53
C LYS A 139 21.24 -5.91 -3.55
N GLY A 140 20.49 -6.18 -2.53
CA GLY A 140 20.14 -5.22 -1.48
C GLY A 140 20.96 -5.38 -0.20
N PRO A 141 20.55 -4.71 0.91
CA PRO A 141 21.19 -4.80 2.20
C PRO A 141 21.26 -6.24 2.74
N LYS A 142 22.25 -6.54 3.58
CA LYS A 142 22.43 -7.87 4.23
C LYS A 142 22.45 -9.05 3.23
N TYR A 143 23.11 -8.85 2.07
CA TYR A 143 23.26 -9.88 1.02
C TYR A 143 21.95 -10.39 0.40
N TRP A 144 20.83 -9.69 0.62
CA TRP A 144 19.58 -9.98 -0.03
C TRP A 144 19.73 -9.90 -1.55
N THR A 145 19.36 -10.95 -2.25
CA THR A 145 19.39 -11.01 -3.72
C THR A 145 17.99 -11.33 -4.23
N TYR A 146 17.56 -10.62 -5.24
CA TYR A 146 16.25 -10.76 -5.84
C TYR A 146 16.35 -10.70 -7.36
N SER A 147 15.72 -11.65 -8.03
CA SER A 147 15.62 -11.67 -9.49
C SER A 147 14.15 -11.63 -9.89
N SER A 148 13.82 -10.84 -10.89
CA SER A 148 12.46 -10.69 -11.39
C SER A 148 12.44 -10.49 -12.89
N LYS A 149 11.39 -11.03 -13.53
CA LYS A 149 11.04 -10.65 -14.91
C LYS A 149 10.56 -9.20 -14.94
N VAL A 150 10.90 -8.49 -16.01
CA VAL A 150 10.51 -7.10 -16.22
C VAL A 150 9.69 -7.00 -17.48
N ALA A 151 8.42 -6.64 -17.35
CA ALA A 151 7.53 -6.49 -18.49
C ALA A 151 7.89 -5.29 -19.38
N ASP A 152 8.47 -4.24 -18.77
CA ASP A 152 8.86 -3.01 -19.48
C ASP A 152 10.32 -3.05 -19.90
N LYS A 153 10.56 -3.48 -21.13
CA LYS A 153 11.90 -3.54 -21.73
C LYS A 153 12.56 -2.16 -21.84
N ASP A 154 11.78 -1.11 -22.09
CA ASP A 154 12.31 0.25 -22.25
C ASP A 154 12.80 0.81 -20.91
N ALA A 155 12.11 0.50 -19.83
CA ALA A 155 12.58 0.84 -18.48
C ALA A 155 13.83 0.03 -18.14
N LEU A 156 13.89 -1.25 -18.50
CA LEU A 156 15.05 -2.12 -18.25
C LEU A 156 16.28 -1.65 -19.01
N ALA A 157 16.11 -1.22 -20.27
CA ALA A 157 17.19 -0.72 -21.11
C ALA A 157 17.89 0.57 -20.60
N LYS A 158 17.21 1.29 -19.69
CA LYS A 158 17.78 2.49 -19.05
C LYS A 158 18.67 2.18 -17.85
N LEU A 159 18.73 0.92 -17.43
CA LEU A 159 19.54 0.46 -16.32
C LEU A 159 20.80 -0.25 -16.83
N LYS A 160 21.85 -0.22 -16.00
CA LYS A 160 23.12 -0.91 -16.24
C LYS A 160 23.52 -1.67 -15.00
N VAL A 161 24.29 -2.73 -15.19
CA VAL A 161 24.97 -3.40 -14.07
C VAL A 161 25.85 -2.39 -13.33
N GLY A 162 25.70 -2.34 -12.01
CA GLY A 162 26.36 -1.36 -11.14
C GLY A 162 25.49 -0.13 -10.81
N ASP A 163 24.40 0.12 -11.54
CA ASP A 163 23.44 1.16 -11.14
C ASP A 163 22.82 0.82 -9.79
N LYS A 164 22.47 1.85 -9.03
CA LYS A 164 21.67 1.72 -7.80
C LYS A 164 20.22 2.13 -8.07
N VAL A 165 19.30 1.40 -7.49
CA VAL A 165 17.88 1.69 -7.54
C VAL A 165 17.30 1.70 -6.12
N ASP A 166 16.37 2.61 -5.86
CA ASP A 166 15.52 2.54 -4.67
C ASP A 166 14.26 1.76 -5.03
N ILE A 167 13.96 0.75 -4.24
CA ILE A 167 12.75 -0.04 -4.35
C ILE A 167 11.87 0.31 -3.16
N THR A 168 10.69 0.81 -3.45
CA THR A 168 9.69 1.17 -2.46
C THR A 168 8.49 0.26 -2.58
N TRP A 169 8.24 -0.54 -1.56
CA TRP A 169 6.99 -1.29 -1.38
C TRP A 169 6.04 -0.43 -0.57
N THR A 170 4.86 -0.23 -1.09
CA THR A 170 3.76 0.45 -0.40
C THR A 170 2.59 -0.51 -0.27
N GLU A 171 2.14 -0.72 0.95
CA GLU A 171 0.90 -1.43 1.27
C GLU A 171 -0.06 -0.42 1.87
N ALA A 172 -1.28 -0.39 1.36
CA ALA A 172 -2.34 0.46 1.91
C ALA A 172 -3.61 -0.34 2.15
N LEU A 173 -4.22 -0.10 3.29
CA LEU A 173 -5.51 -0.67 3.67
C LEU A 173 -6.49 0.49 3.91
N LEU A 174 -7.48 0.61 3.06
CA LEU A 174 -8.59 1.53 3.24
C LEU A 174 -9.77 0.76 3.85
N VAL A 175 -10.21 1.18 5.01
CA VAL A 175 -11.42 0.66 5.66
C VAL A 175 -12.49 1.74 5.66
N SER A 176 -13.70 1.39 5.25
CA SER A 176 -14.88 2.26 5.33
C SER A 176 -16.08 1.49 5.88
N VAL A 177 -16.90 2.17 6.67
CA VAL A 177 -18.13 1.61 7.26
C VAL A 177 -19.30 2.44 6.77
N VAL A 178 -20.33 1.76 6.28
CA VAL A 178 -21.58 2.38 5.81
C VAL A 178 -22.80 1.65 6.38
N PRO A 179 -23.91 2.36 6.62
CA PRO A 179 -25.17 1.72 7.03
C PRO A 179 -25.59 0.63 6.04
N PRO A 180 -26.36 -0.38 6.49
CA PRO A 180 -26.92 -1.39 5.60
C PRO A 180 -27.82 -0.71 4.55
N GLN A 181 -27.77 -1.19 3.32
CA GLN A 181 -28.69 -0.78 2.25
C GLN A 181 -30.02 -1.51 2.34
#